data_d9c821b441ebe51622e0db14e8f469d3
#
_entry.id   d9c821b441ebe51622e0db14e8f469d3
#
_cell.length_a   1.000
_cell.length_b   1.000
_cell.length_c   1.000
_cell.angle_alpha   90.00
_cell.angle_beta   90.00
_cell.angle_gamma   90.00
#
_symmetry.space_group_name_H-M   'P 1'
#
loop_
_entity.id
_entity.type
_entity.pdbx_description
1 polymer ?
#
loop_
_entity_poly.entity_id
_entity_poly.type
_entity_poly.pdbx_seq_one_letter_code
_entity_poly.pdbx_strand_id
1 'polypeptide(L)'
;MDYIPSKPKVVDKARESFKNLIKKLYNKRDTSFQLKESKSALKKFAIQYGTKGLNEYDPESFLLNSKLPITNLMINTRQTKVKLILSCMMEKVDLTSGEVIAKEAAFHFKTEVNIESTNSNELFSKMKETVLESLANFRRKGSNWRFHSVWSLDLHTVKFDPLGGSSYIPLSTFLSAKKAIINLRNEDDQCFK
;
A
#
# COMPACT_ATOMS: atom_id res chain seq x y z
N MET A 1 -28.44 -26.92 41.88
CA MET A 1 -27.11 -26.36 41.48
C MET A 1 -26.78 -26.94 40.13
N ASP A 2 -27.17 -26.24 39.08
CA ASP A 2 -27.01 -26.72 37.69
C ASP A 2 -25.67 -26.30 37.17
N TYR A 3 -24.84 -27.28 36.87
CA TYR A 3 -23.54 -27.13 36.28
C TYR A 3 -23.72 -26.78 34.80
N ILE A 4 -23.44 -25.53 34.41
CA ILE A 4 -23.38 -25.11 33.02
C ILE A 4 -22.01 -25.51 32.45
N PRO A 5 -21.95 -26.48 31.52
CA PRO A 5 -20.68 -26.87 30.93
C PRO A 5 -20.15 -25.73 30.05
N SER A 6 -18.96 -25.29 30.40
CA SER A 6 -18.18 -24.29 29.64
C SER A 6 -18.04 -24.69 28.16
N LYS A 7 -18.33 -23.79 27.26
CA LYS A 7 -18.10 -23.89 25.79
C LYS A 7 -16.69 -23.45 25.35
N PRO A 8 -15.56 -23.97 25.86
CA PRO A 8 -14.23 -23.59 25.39
C PRO A 8 -13.72 -24.42 24.20
N LYS A 9 -14.20 -25.67 24.03
CA LYS A 9 -13.56 -26.62 23.08
C LYS A 9 -13.77 -26.31 21.60
N VAL A 10 -14.82 -25.61 21.20
CA VAL A 10 -15.10 -25.29 19.79
C VAL A 10 -14.26 -24.11 19.34
N VAL A 11 -14.11 -23.10 20.17
CA VAL A 11 -13.30 -21.90 19.88
C VAL A 11 -11.82 -22.27 19.78
N ASP A 12 -11.34 -23.16 20.64
CA ASP A 12 -9.94 -23.59 20.61
C ASP A 12 -9.62 -24.45 19.38
N LYS A 13 -10.54 -25.30 18.94
CA LYS A 13 -10.37 -26.12 17.74
C LYS A 13 -10.38 -25.29 16.46
N ALA A 14 -11.25 -24.28 16.39
CA ALA A 14 -11.28 -23.33 15.27
C ALA A 14 -10.00 -22.46 15.24
N ARG A 15 -9.52 -22.02 16.40
CA ARG A 15 -8.26 -21.29 16.54
C ARG A 15 -7.05 -22.10 16.10
N GLU A 16 -7.01 -23.39 16.46
CA GLU A 16 -5.92 -24.29 16.08
C GLU A 16 -5.97 -24.63 14.59
N SER A 17 -7.14 -24.86 14.00
CA SER A 17 -7.32 -25.02 12.55
C SER A 17 -6.88 -23.78 11.79
N PHE A 18 -7.20 -22.60 12.29
CA PHE A 18 -6.78 -21.33 11.70
C PHE A 18 -5.26 -21.14 11.78
N LYS A 19 -4.66 -21.40 12.94
CA LYS A 19 -3.19 -21.40 13.10
C LYS A 19 -2.52 -22.37 12.15
N ASN A 20 -3.08 -23.55 11.93
CA ASN A 20 -2.54 -24.54 11.02
C ASN A 20 -2.71 -24.15 9.56
N LEU A 21 -3.82 -23.49 9.20
CA LEU A 21 -4.03 -22.91 7.88
C LEU A 21 -3.00 -21.79 7.59
N ILE A 22 -2.86 -20.87 8.55
CA ILE A 22 -1.84 -19.82 8.52
C ILE A 22 -0.45 -20.44 8.42
N LYS A 23 -0.12 -21.44 9.24
CA LYS A 23 1.18 -22.12 9.21
C LYS A 23 1.48 -22.83 7.89
N LYS A 24 0.48 -23.42 7.23
CA LYS A 24 0.60 -24.00 5.88
C LYS A 24 0.86 -22.94 4.81
N LEU A 25 0.25 -21.77 4.94
CA LEU A 25 0.43 -20.66 4.01
C LEU A 25 1.80 -19.96 4.20
N TYR A 26 2.43 -20.12 5.38
CA TYR A 26 3.61 -19.34 5.82
C TYR A 26 4.88 -20.13 6.08
N ASN A 27 5.06 -21.28 5.49
CA ASN A 27 6.19 -22.18 5.78
C ASN A 27 7.59 -21.68 5.39
N LYS A 28 7.81 -20.35 5.27
CA LYS A 28 9.17 -19.78 5.13
C LYS A 28 9.27 -18.43 5.84
N ARG A 29 9.77 -18.43 7.07
CA ARG A 29 10.23 -17.22 7.75
C ARG A 29 11.54 -16.76 7.11
N ASP A 30 11.50 -15.70 6.36
CA ASP A 30 12.68 -14.85 6.13
C ASP A 30 12.65 -13.76 7.21
N THR A 31 13.58 -13.82 8.16
CA THR A 31 13.60 -12.95 9.36
C THR A 31 14.13 -11.55 9.07
N SER A 32 14.55 -11.24 7.84
CA SER A 32 14.98 -9.92 7.43
C SER A 32 13.91 -9.25 6.58
N PHE A 33 13.40 -8.10 7.06
CA PHE A 33 12.54 -7.26 6.25
C PHE A 33 13.31 -6.75 5.04
N GLN A 34 12.99 -7.27 3.87
CA GLN A 34 13.57 -6.84 2.60
C GLN A 34 12.47 -6.54 1.60
N LEU A 35 12.44 -5.30 1.12
CA LEU A 35 11.64 -4.94 -0.04
C LEU A 35 12.33 -5.43 -1.31
N LYS A 36 11.66 -6.30 -2.05
CA LYS A 36 12.13 -6.82 -3.35
C LYS A 36 11.19 -6.36 -4.46
N GLU A 37 11.73 -6.10 -5.63
CA GLU A 37 10.89 -5.91 -6.83
C GLU A 37 10.07 -7.19 -7.04
N SER A 38 8.77 -7.07 -6.91
CA SER A 38 7.83 -8.19 -7.03
C SER A 38 7.16 -8.22 -8.39
N LYS A 39 6.89 -7.04 -8.96
CA LYS A 39 6.29 -6.88 -10.28
C LYS A 39 6.78 -5.60 -10.92
N SER A 40 6.89 -5.60 -12.25
CA SER A 40 7.11 -4.38 -13.03
C SER A 40 6.28 -4.39 -14.30
N ALA A 41 5.90 -3.22 -14.76
CA ALA A 41 5.10 -3.02 -15.95
C ALA A 41 5.65 -1.87 -16.79
N LEU A 42 5.27 -1.85 -18.08
CA LEU A 42 5.62 -0.78 -19.04
C LEU A 42 7.12 -0.49 -19.06
N LYS A 43 7.97 -1.51 -19.23
CA LYS A 43 9.42 -1.38 -19.23
C LYS A 43 9.96 -0.68 -17.97
N LYS A 44 9.50 -1.09 -16.81
CA LYS A 44 9.84 -0.51 -15.49
C LYS A 44 9.36 0.93 -15.28
N PHE A 45 8.35 1.37 -16.02
CA PHE A 45 7.68 2.63 -15.75
C PHE A 45 6.90 2.58 -14.42
N ALA A 46 6.26 1.44 -14.14
CA ALA A 46 5.62 1.13 -12.88
C ALA A 46 6.26 -0.09 -12.23
N ILE A 47 6.65 0.01 -10.96
CA ILE A 47 7.30 -1.06 -10.21
C ILE A 47 6.59 -1.22 -8.87
N GLN A 48 6.34 -2.46 -8.50
CA GLN A 48 5.89 -2.85 -7.18
C GLN A 48 7.06 -3.48 -6.42
N TYR A 49 7.41 -2.89 -5.31
CA TYR A 49 8.31 -3.47 -4.32
C TYR A 49 7.48 -4.00 -3.18
N GLY A 50 7.76 -5.20 -2.72
CA GLY A 50 6.95 -5.77 -1.68
C GLY A 50 7.65 -6.88 -0.90
N THR A 51 7.04 -7.23 0.22
CA THR A 51 7.36 -8.39 1.02
C THR A 51 6.07 -9.12 1.38
N LYS A 52 6.12 -10.44 1.43
CA LYS A 52 4.97 -11.30 1.71
C LYS A 52 5.30 -12.33 2.80
N GLY A 53 4.25 -12.91 3.34
CA GLY A 53 4.39 -13.98 4.32
C GLY A 53 4.85 -13.48 5.68
N LEU A 54 4.61 -12.22 5.95
CA LEU A 54 4.83 -11.64 7.25
C LEU A 54 3.78 -12.17 8.22
N ASN A 55 4.19 -12.47 9.43
CA ASN A 55 3.28 -12.93 10.48
C ASN A 55 3.47 -12.04 11.71
N GLU A 56 3.46 -10.74 11.45
CA GLU A 56 3.67 -9.72 12.47
C GLU A 56 2.33 -9.33 13.09
N TYR A 57 2.28 -9.38 14.42
CA TYR A 57 1.05 -9.16 15.18
C TYR A 57 0.88 -7.71 15.62
N ASP A 58 1.91 -6.89 15.48
CA ASP A 58 1.85 -5.46 15.76
C ASP A 58 2.16 -4.63 14.49
N PRO A 59 1.13 -4.05 13.84
CA PRO A 59 1.30 -3.29 12.61
C PRO A 59 2.09 -2.00 12.82
N GLU A 60 2.06 -1.40 14.00
CA GLU A 60 2.79 -0.18 14.27
C GLU A 60 4.30 -0.42 14.36
N SER A 61 4.73 -1.35 15.19
CA SER A 61 6.14 -1.75 15.29
C SER A 61 6.66 -2.28 13.96
N PHE A 62 5.85 -3.03 13.21
CA PHE A 62 6.21 -3.50 11.88
C PHE A 62 6.49 -2.34 10.90
N LEU A 63 5.61 -1.34 10.84
CA LEU A 63 5.81 -0.17 9.99
C LEU A 63 7.01 0.67 10.44
N LEU A 64 7.26 0.78 11.74
CA LEU A 64 8.47 1.45 12.24
C LEU A 64 9.75 0.75 11.78
N ASN A 65 9.80 -0.57 11.85
CA ASN A 65 10.93 -1.38 11.40
C ASN A 65 11.12 -1.31 9.86
N SER A 66 10.03 -1.09 9.12
CA SER A 66 10.06 -0.94 7.67
C SER A 66 10.49 0.45 7.20
N LYS A 67 10.60 1.43 8.10
CA LYS A 67 10.90 2.83 7.77
C LYS A 67 12.17 2.98 6.94
N LEU A 68 13.28 2.43 7.42
CA LEU A 68 14.58 2.61 6.78
C LEU A 68 14.64 2.03 5.36
N PRO A 69 14.22 0.78 5.11
CA PRO A 69 14.17 0.23 3.75
C PRO A 69 13.27 1.04 2.80
N ILE A 70 12.10 1.51 3.28
CA ILE A 70 11.17 2.28 2.45
C ILE A 70 11.73 3.67 2.13
N THR A 71 12.25 4.38 3.12
CA THR A 71 12.82 5.72 2.90
C THR A 71 14.04 5.68 1.98
N ASN A 72 14.91 4.68 2.13
CA ASN A 72 16.04 4.46 1.23
C ASN A 72 15.57 4.18 -0.21
N LEU A 73 14.54 3.35 -0.36
CA LEU A 73 13.97 3.08 -1.67
C LEU A 73 13.36 4.34 -2.30
N MET A 74 12.64 5.16 -1.53
CA MET A 74 12.11 6.44 -2.00
C MET A 74 13.21 7.42 -2.41
N ILE A 75 14.33 7.46 -1.68
CA ILE A 75 15.49 8.29 -2.04
C ILE A 75 16.11 7.82 -3.37
N ASN A 76 16.20 6.51 -3.57
CA ASN A 76 16.77 5.93 -4.79
C ASN A 76 15.80 5.95 -5.99
N THR A 77 14.53 6.23 -5.77
CA THR A 77 13.49 6.26 -6.80
C THR A 77 12.81 7.63 -6.87
N ARG A 78 13.61 8.69 -6.99
CA ARG A 78 13.10 10.06 -7.21
C ARG A 78 12.36 10.17 -8.54
N GLN A 79 11.63 11.27 -8.73
CA GLN A 79 10.78 11.51 -9.90
C GLN A 79 9.76 10.39 -10.11
N THR A 80 9.09 10.01 -9.01
CA THR A 80 8.05 8.98 -9.02
C THR A 80 6.81 9.42 -8.25
N LYS A 81 5.68 8.81 -8.56
CA LYS A 81 4.52 8.76 -7.66
C LYS A 81 4.61 7.48 -6.84
N VAL A 82 4.41 7.58 -5.54
CA VAL A 82 4.52 6.47 -4.60
C VAL A 82 3.19 6.20 -3.90
N LYS A 83 2.90 4.93 -3.66
CA LYS A 83 1.73 4.48 -2.91
C LYS A 83 2.12 3.32 -2.00
N LEU A 84 1.84 3.44 -0.70
CA LEU A 84 2.06 2.37 0.28
C LEU A 84 0.76 1.59 0.49
N ILE A 85 0.87 0.26 0.52
CA ILE A 85 -0.25 -0.65 0.77
C ILE A 85 0.18 -1.65 1.85
N LEU A 86 -0.58 -1.70 2.93
CA LEU A 86 -0.46 -2.68 4.01
C LEU A 86 -1.61 -3.67 3.90
N SER A 87 -1.32 -4.91 3.56
CA SER A 87 -2.31 -6.00 3.60
C SER A 87 -2.25 -6.71 4.94
N CYS A 88 -3.41 -6.89 5.55
CA CYS A 88 -3.56 -7.54 6.84
C CYS A 88 -4.51 -8.73 6.74
N MET A 89 -4.23 -9.76 7.51
CA MET A 89 -5.20 -10.82 7.77
C MET A 89 -6.16 -10.36 8.86
N MET A 90 -7.43 -10.42 8.54
CA MET A 90 -8.52 -10.11 9.45
C MET A 90 -9.26 -11.40 9.77
N GLU A 91 -9.75 -11.53 11.01
CA GLU A 91 -10.54 -12.67 11.46
C GLU A 91 -11.91 -12.24 11.97
N LYS A 92 -12.89 -13.08 11.78
CA LYS A 92 -14.24 -12.92 12.32
C LYS A 92 -14.78 -14.27 12.75
N VAL A 93 -15.45 -14.32 13.88
CA VAL A 93 -16.18 -15.50 14.30
C VAL A 93 -17.61 -15.41 13.75
N ASP A 94 -18.01 -16.40 12.98
CA ASP A 94 -19.41 -16.57 12.60
C ASP A 94 -20.22 -16.98 13.81
N LEU A 95 -21.18 -16.17 14.20
CA LEU A 95 -22.00 -16.41 15.38
C LEU A 95 -22.96 -17.59 15.20
N THR A 96 -23.25 -17.98 13.97
CA THR A 96 -24.18 -19.05 13.64
C THR A 96 -23.51 -20.42 13.65
N SER A 97 -22.33 -20.52 13.01
CA SER A 97 -21.58 -21.78 12.90
C SER A 97 -20.48 -21.92 13.96
N GLY A 98 -20.08 -20.82 14.61
CA GLY A 98 -18.91 -20.77 15.50
C GLY A 98 -17.56 -20.89 14.79
N GLU A 99 -17.55 -20.87 13.46
CA GLU A 99 -16.33 -20.97 12.65
C GLU A 99 -15.58 -19.65 12.60
N VAL A 100 -14.26 -19.71 12.52
CA VAL A 100 -13.41 -18.54 12.29
C VAL A 100 -13.21 -18.35 10.79
N ILE A 101 -13.70 -17.24 10.28
CA ILE A 101 -13.52 -16.80 8.91
C ILE A 101 -12.32 -15.86 8.87
N ALA A 102 -11.38 -16.13 7.97
CA ALA A 102 -10.23 -15.26 7.73
C ALA A 102 -10.34 -14.60 6.35
N LYS A 103 -9.97 -13.31 6.28
CA LYS A 103 -9.96 -12.54 5.03
C LYS A 103 -8.79 -11.57 5.00
N GLU A 104 -8.19 -11.42 3.84
CA GLU A 104 -7.22 -10.36 3.58
C GLU A 104 -7.95 -9.03 3.38
N ALA A 105 -7.46 -7.98 4.03
CA ALA A 105 -7.90 -6.60 3.86
C ALA A 105 -6.70 -5.70 3.62
N ALA A 106 -6.78 -4.84 2.61
CA ALA A 106 -5.70 -3.93 2.23
C ALA A 106 -6.01 -2.50 2.68
N PHE A 107 -5.06 -1.90 3.37
CA PHE A 107 -5.10 -0.52 3.83
C PHE A 107 -4.04 0.27 3.07
N HIS A 108 -4.43 1.36 2.43
CA HIS A 108 -3.52 2.07 1.55
C HIS A 108 -3.51 3.57 1.81
N PHE A 109 -2.33 4.13 1.64
CA PHE A 109 -2.13 5.56 1.53
C PHE A 109 -2.44 6.00 0.09
N LYS A 110 -3.02 7.18 -0.07
CA LYS A 110 -3.20 7.77 -1.41
C LYS A 110 -1.86 8.02 -2.09
N THR A 111 -1.87 8.05 -3.41
CA THR A 111 -0.66 8.31 -4.19
C THR A 111 -0.14 9.73 -3.96
N GLU A 112 1.14 9.85 -3.68
CA GLU A 112 1.85 11.13 -3.51
C GLU A 112 3.08 11.20 -4.40
N VAL A 113 3.53 12.41 -4.68
CA VAL A 113 4.71 12.66 -5.53
C VAL A 113 5.97 12.60 -4.69
N ASN A 114 6.98 11.91 -5.20
CA ASN A 114 8.31 11.77 -4.61
C ASN A 114 9.36 12.38 -5.56
N ILE A 115 9.68 13.64 -5.34
CA ILE A 115 10.69 14.40 -6.12
C ILE A 115 11.88 14.76 -5.24
N GLU A 116 12.88 15.43 -5.79
CA GLU A 116 14.10 15.81 -5.05
C GLU A 116 13.81 16.64 -3.78
N SER A 117 12.85 17.54 -3.84
CA SER A 117 12.45 18.36 -2.69
C SER A 117 11.62 17.60 -1.64
N THR A 118 11.18 16.37 -1.92
CA THR A 118 10.34 15.61 -0.99
C THR A 118 11.15 15.07 0.17
N ASN A 119 10.75 15.39 1.41
CA ASN A 119 11.31 14.79 2.59
C ASN A 119 10.74 13.35 2.77
N SER A 120 11.55 12.35 2.45
CA SER A 120 11.13 10.94 2.50
C SER A 120 10.73 10.47 3.90
N ASN A 121 11.31 11.05 4.97
CA ASN A 121 10.94 10.70 6.33
C ASN A 121 9.55 11.24 6.72
N GLU A 122 9.25 12.48 6.35
CA GLU A 122 7.93 13.09 6.57
C GLU A 122 6.86 12.38 5.76
N LEU A 123 7.15 12.08 4.49
CA LEU A 123 6.25 11.36 3.62
C LEU A 123 5.95 9.95 4.19
N PHE A 124 6.97 9.24 4.67
CA PHE A 124 6.78 7.95 5.31
C PHE A 124 5.92 8.06 6.58
N SER A 125 6.16 9.07 7.44
CA SER A 125 5.36 9.26 8.66
C SER A 125 3.88 9.48 8.33
N LYS A 126 3.60 10.31 7.33
CA LYS A 126 2.24 10.54 6.82
C LYS A 126 1.60 9.27 6.26
N MET A 127 2.36 8.47 5.52
CA MET A 127 1.91 7.16 5.01
C MET A 127 1.55 6.21 6.16
N LYS A 128 2.43 6.10 7.15
CA LYS A 128 2.23 5.24 8.32
C LYS A 128 0.95 5.62 9.08
N GLU A 129 0.81 6.89 9.42
CA GLU A 129 -0.35 7.39 10.17
C GLU A 129 -1.67 7.12 9.43
N THR A 130 -1.73 7.44 8.14
CA THR A 130 -2.95 7.25 7.33
C THR A 130 -3.34 5.76 7.23
N VAL A 131 -2.36 4.87 7.07
CA VAL A 131 -2.62 3.43 6.98
C VAL A 131 -3.11 2.87 8.32
N LEU A 132 -2.48 3.27 9.43
CA LEU A 132 -2.89 2.85 10.77
C LEU A 132 -4.28 3.41 11.15
N GLU A 133 -4.57 4.66 10.80
CA GLU A 133 -5.91 5.24 11.00
C GLU A 133 -6.97 4.49 10.18
N SER A 134 -6.68 4.14 8.93
CA SER A 134 -7.57 3.38 8.07
C SER A 134 -7.85 1.98 8.66
N LEU A 135 -6.83 1.31 9.19
CA LEU A 135 -6.97 0.03 9.91
C LEU A 135 -7.83 0.19 11.18
N ALA A 136 -7.58 1.23 11.97
CA ALA A 136 -8.34 1.52 13.19
C ALA A 136 -9.81 1.79 12.88
N ASN A 137 -10.08 2.58 11.84
CA ASN A 137 -11.44 2.90 11.39
C ASN A 137 -12.19 1.65 10.87
N PHE A 138 -11.50 0.75 10.18
CA PHE A 138 -12.08 -0.52 9.75
C PHE A 138 -12.55 -1.36 10.94
N ARG A 139 -11.77 -1.41 12.02
CA ARG A 139 -12.12 -2.12 13.24
C ARG A 139 -13.30 -1.50 13.98
N ARG A 140 -13.44 -0.17 13.97
CA ARG A 140 -14.52 0.56 14.68
C ARG A 140 -15.89 0.45 14.00
N LYS A 141 -15.96 0.20 12.71
CA LYS A 141 -17.21 0.22 11.92
C LYS A 141 -18.15 -0.97 12.17
N GLY A 142 -18.10 -1.61 13.35
CA GLY A 142 -19.07 -2.66 13.74
C GLY A 142 -19.04 -3.92 12.88
N SER A 143 -17.97 -4.10 12.10
CA SER A 143 -17.83 -5.21 11.16
C SER A 143 -17.58 -6.58 11.84
N ASN A 144 -17.38 -6.59 13.18
CA ASN A 144 -16.92 -7.74 13.96
C ASN A 144 -15.61 -8.38 13.48
N TRP A 145 -14.90 -7.74 12.55
CA TRP A 145 -13.58 -8.15 12.10
C TRP A 145 -12.52 -7.72 13.11
N ARG A 146 -11.63 -8.65 13.45
CA ARG A 146 -10.47 -8.41 14.30
C ARG A 146 -9.21 -8.49 13.48
N PHE A 147 -8.24 -7.65 13.80
CA PHE A 147 -6.90 -7.77 13.24
C PHE A 147 -6.24 -9.05 13.75
N HIS A 148 -5.67 -9.83 12.85
CA HIS A 148 -4.88 -11.01 13.19
C HIS A 148 -3.39 -10.74 13.01
N SER A 149 -2.96 -10.42 11.78
CA SER A 149 -1.54 -10.20 11.50
C SER A 149 -1.35 -9.37 10.22
N VAL A 150 -0.17 -8.79 10.07
CA VAL A 150 0.27 -8.21 8.80
C VAL A 150 0.60 -9.34 7.82
N TRP A 151 0.04 -9.23 6.60
CA TRP A 151 0.25 -10.19 5.52
C TRP A 151 1.35 -9.78 4.57
N SER A 152 1.27 -8.56 4.05
CA SER A 152 2.27 -8.02 3.15
C SER A 152 2.35 -6.49 3.29
N LEU A 153 3.50 -5.97 2.87
CA LEU A 153 3.71 -4.54 2.68
C LEU A 153 4.22 -4.32 1.26
N ASP A 154 3.55 -3.46 0.52
CA ASP A 154 3.89 -3.14 -0.85
C ASP A 154 4.09 -1.63 -1.01
N LEU A 155 5.18 -1.23 -1.66
CA LEU A 155 5.42 0.11 -2.14
C LEU A 155 5.33 0.11 -3.67
N HIS A 156 4.33 0.79 -4.20
CA HIS A 156 4.19 1.00 -5.64
C HIS A 156 4.86 2.30 -6.02
N THR A 157 5.68 2.25 -7.04
CA THR A 157 6.32 3.42 -7.64
C THR A 157 5.97 3.51 -9.12
N VAL A 158 5.62 4.69 -9.58
CA VAL A 158 5.34 4.98 -10.99
C VAL A 158 6.17 6.19 -11.39
N LYS A 159 6.90 6.12 -12.47
CA LYS A 159 7.66 7.28 -12.96
C LYS A 159 6.75 8.49 -13.11
N PHE A 160 7.21 9.62 -12.63
CA PHE A 160 6.52 10.88 -12.68
C PHE A 160 7.37 11.87 -13.46
N ASP A 161 6.94 12.10 -14.68
CA ASP A 161 7.50 13.13 -15.54
C ASP A 161 6.40 14.17 -15.73
N PRO A 162 6.41 15.24 -14.92
CA PRO A 162 5.43 16.30 -15.10
C PRO A 162 5.62 16.87 -16.50
N LEU A 163 4.57 16.87 -17.28
CA LEU A 163 4.58 17.61 -18.54
C LEU A 163 4.98 19.05 -18.21
N GLY A 164 6.17 19.45 -18.64
CA GLY A 164 6.58 20.85 -18.56
C GLY A 164 5.54 21.64 -19.33
N GLY A 165 4.80 22.51 -18.62
CA GLY A 165 3.95 23.48 -19.29
C GLY A 165 4.84 24.30 -20.21
N SER A 166 4.41 24.50 -21.46
CA SER A 166 5.06 25.35 -22.46
C SER A 166 6.19 24.78 -23.31
N SER A 167 6.01 23.65 -23.93
CA SER A 167 6.75 23.46 -25.16
C SER A 167 5.98 24.08 -26.31
N TYR A 168 6.35 25.27 -26.75
CA TYR A 168 5.91 25.78 -28.06
C TYR A 168 6.24 24.70 -29.10
N ILE A 169 5.22 24.06 -29.64
CA ILE A 169 5.40 23.13 -30.77
C ILE A 169 5.18 23.93 -32.04
N PRO A 170 6.23 24.17 -32.89
CA PRO A 170 6.04 24.87 -34.11
C PRO A 170 5.04 24.14 -35.00
N LEU A 171 4.10 24.88 -35.56
CA LEU A 171 3.15 24.32 -36.53
C LEU A 171 3.89 23.83 -37.76
N SER A 172 3.49 22.70 -38.30
CA SER A 172 3.97 22.24 -39.60
C SER A 172 3.68 23.31 -40.67
N THR A 173 4.50 23.40 -41.72
CA THR A 173 4.37 24.38 -42.81
C THR A 173 2.96 24.36 -43.43
N PHE A 174 2.35 23.19 -43.54
CA PHE A 174 0.99 23.01 -44.04
C PHE A 174 -0.08 23.66 -43.14
N LEU A 175 0.04 23.55 -41.82
CA LEU A 175 -0.88 24.15 -40.87
C LEU A 175 -0.67 25.65 -40.71
N SER A 176 0.58 26.10 -40.75
CA SER A 176 0.91 27.53 -40.73
C SER A 176 0.38 28.28 -41.94
N ALA A 177 0.41 27.64 -43.11
CA ALA A 177 -0.12 28.22 -44.36
C ALA A 177 -1.62 28.45 -44.32
N LYS A 178 -2.37 27.65 -43.58
CA LYS A 178 -3.83 27.77 -43.48
C LYS A 178 -4.33 28.94 -42.62
N LYS A 179 -3.45 29.54 -41.80
CA LYS A 179 -3.77 30.64 -40.87
C LYS A 179 -5.02 30.41 -39.99
N ALA A 180 -5.47 29.16 -39.87
CA ALA A 180 -6.70 28.77 -39.17
C ALA A 180 -6.43 28.37 -37.69
N ILE A 181 -5.16 28.29 -37.28
CA ILE A 181 -4.76 27.88 -35.94
C ILE A 181 -3.92 28.98 -35.34
N ILE A 182 -4.33 29.48 -34.18
CA ILE A 182 -3.54 30.41 -33.38
C ILE A 182 -2.63 29.56 -32.49
N ASN A 183 -1.32 29.63 -32.78
CA ASN A 183 -0.32 28.95 -31.97
C ASN A 183 0.39 30.00 -31.10
N LEU A 184 -0.09 30.12 -29.86
CA LEU A 184 0.49 31.06 -28.90
C LEU A 184 1.85 30.57 -28.44
N ARG A 185 2.85 31.40 -28.57
CA ARG A 185 4.15 31.18 -28.01
C ARG A 185 4.14 31.63 -26.55
N ASN A 186 4.10 30.69 -25.65
CA ASN A 186 4.14 30.97 -24.23
C ASN A 186 5.60 30.89 -23.75
N GLU A 187 6.11 31.91 -23.10
CA GLU A 187 7.49 32.00 -22.61
C GLU A 187 7.55 31.70 -21.09
N ASP A 188 6.38 31.51 -20.45
CA ASP A 188 6.28 31.11 -19.07
C ASP A 188 5.74 29.66 -18.93
N ASP A 189 5.95 29.06 -17.76
CA ASP A 189 5.51 27.69 -17.46
C ASP A 189 4.02 27.62 -17.04
N GLN A 190 3.21 28.65 -17.29
CA GLN A 190 1.80 28.73 -16.91
C GLN A 190 0.90 28.44 -18.11
N CYS A 191 0.32 27.23 -18.14
CA CYS A 191 -0.58 26.81 -19.22
C CYS A 191 -1.92 27.54 -19.25
N PHE A 192 -2.44 27.99 -18.12
CA PHE A 192 -3.68 28.78 -17.97
C PHE A 192 -3.61 29.59 -16.68
N LYS A 193 -3.98 30.83 -16.75
CA LYS A 193 -4.34 31.68 -15.62
C LYS A 193 -5.83 31.90 -15.62
#